data_aa3558bf55e369ad6f7a4a47bf799e43
#
_entry.id   aa3558bf55e369ad6f7a4a47bf799e43
#
_cell.length_a   1.000
_cell.length_b   1.000
_cell.length_c   1.000
_cell.angle_alpha   90.00
_cell.angle_beta   90.00
_cell.angle_gamma   90.00
#
_symmetry.space_group_name_H-M   'P 1'
#
loop_
_entity.id
_entity.type
_entity.pdbx_description
1 polymer ?
#
loop_
_entity_poly.entity_id
_entity_poly.type
_entity_poly.pdbx_seq_one_letter_code
_entity_poly.pdbx_strand_id
1 'polypeptide(L)'
;SLALVELLGKRSHIFKPRFSVVAVHVVMKNIPYQSDWDYLREHAEKNGVPLVVYETSFDPSTDTRKSPCFLCSWNRRKALFTVAKEQGCNKIALGHHMDDILETLLMNITYQGAFSTMPPRLVMNKFDMTIIRPMCLVHEADLLELAQIRGYRKQVKNCPYESQSSRSDMKGILRQLEKMNPEARYSLWGSMTNVQEELLPKEVEF
;
A
#
# COMPACT_ATOMS: atom_id res chain seq x y z
N SER A 1 -5.98 4.42 3.94
CA SER A 1 -6.73 3.25 4.47
C SER A 1 -8.19 3.60 4.75
N LEU A 2 -8.50 4.72 5.45
CA LEU A 2 -9.89 5.12 5.77
C LEU A 2 -10.73 5.29 4.51
N ALA A 3 -10.20 5.98 3.49
CA ALA A 3 -10.88 6.11 2.20
C ALA A 3 -11.20 4.74 1.56
N LEU A 4 -10.26 3.78 1.66
CA LEU A 4 -10.48 2.43 1.11
C LEU A 4 -11.61 1.70 1.83
N VAL A 5 -11.71 1.82 3.16
CA VAL A 5 -12.80 1.24 3.96
C VAL A 5 -14.15 1.86 3.54
N GLU A 6 -14.21 3.20 3.42
CA GLU A 6 -15.43 3.89 2.98
C GLU A 6 -15.84 3.46 1.56
N LEU A 7 -14.91 3.47 0.62
CA LEU A 7 -15.20 3.16 -0.79
C LEU A 7 -15.66 1.70 -0.98
N LEU A 8 -14.94 0.74 -0.36
CA LEU A 8 -15.28 -0.68 -0.48
C LEU A 8 -16.56 -1.02 0.30
N GLY A 9 -16.76 -0.44 1.49
CA GLY A 9 -17.98 -0.61 2.26
C GLY A 9 -19.18 -0.17 1.44
N LYS A 10 -19.20 1.06 0.93
CA LYS A 10 -20.30 1.56 0.09
C LYS A 10 -20.50 0.72 -1.17
N ARG A 11 -19.43 0.35 -1.86
CA ARG A 11 -19.51 -0.43 -3.09
C ARG A 11 -20.08 -1.82 -2.87
N SER A 12 -19.80 -2.47 -1.75
CA SER A 12 -20.26 -3.82 -1.43
C SER A 12 -21.78 -3.92 -1.39
N HIS A 13 -22.48 -2.82 -1.07
CA HIS A 13 -23.95 -2.76 -0.96
C HIS A 13 -24.65 -2.38 -2.26
N ILE A 14 -23.98 -1.67 -3.16
CA ILE A 14 -24.64 -1.02 -4.31
C ILE A 14 -24.53 -1.84 -5.60
N PHE A 15 -23.40 -2.54 -5.82
CA PHE A 15 -23.10 -3.12 -7.13
C PHE A 15 -22.99 -4.65 -7.12
N LYS A 16 -23.25 -5.24 -8.29
CA LYS A 16 -22.97 -6.65 -8.55
C LYS A 16 -21.59 -6.78 -9.26
N PRO A 17 -20.81 -7.83 -9.02
CA PRO A 17 -21.07 -8.89 -8.03
C PRO A 17 -21.00 -8.38 -6.59
N ARG A 18 -21.83 -8.90 -5.70
CA ARG A 18 -21.75 -8.61 -4.28
C ARG A 18 -20.51 -9.25 -3.68
N PHE A 19 -19.91 -8.57 -2.72
CA PHE A 19 -18.76 -9.06 -1.94
C PHE A 19 -18.90 -8.56 -0.49
N SER A 20 -18.25 -9.24 0.42
CA SER A 20 -18.10 -8.80 1.81
C SER A 20 -16.74 -8.12 2.02
N VAL A 21 -16.69 -7.23 2.99
CA VAL A 21 -15.47 -6.49 3.36
C VAL A 21 -15.25 -6.63 4.85
N VAL A 22 -14.00 -6.88 5.24
CA VAL A 22 -13.54 -6.83 6.63
C VAL A 22 -12.33 -5.90 6.67
N ALA A 23 -12.36 -4.91 7.54
CA ALA A 23 -11.22 -4.04 7.81
C ALA A 23 -10.30 -4.72 8.83
N VAL A 24 -8.99 -4.69 8.60
CA VAL A 24 -8.00 -5.26 9.52
C VAL A 24 -7.03 -4.17 9.95
N HIS A 25 -6.91 -3.97 11.26
CA HIS A 25 -5.88 -3.12 11.84
C HIS A 25 -4.84 -3.97 12.56
N VAL A 26 -3.60 -3.93 12.05
CA VAL A 26 -2.47 -4.67 12.66
C VAL A 26 -1.73 -3.78 13.64
N VAL A 27 -1.74 -4.17 14.92
CA VAL A 27 -0.99 -3.51 15.99
C VAL A 27 0.37 -4.19 16.15
N MET A 28 1.43 -3.38 16.06
CA MET A 28 2.80 -3.84 16.36
C MET A 28 3.11 -3.50 17.81
N LYS A 29 3.08 -4.50 18.72
CA LYS A 29 3.25 -4.27 20.19
C LYS A 29 4.57 -3.60 20.58
N ASN A 30 5.61 -3.81 19.80
CA ASN A 30 6.93 -3.23 20.05
C ASN A 30 7.16 -1.88 19.35
N ILE A 31 6.14 -1.30 18.73
CA ILE A 31 6.17 0.04 18.17
C ILE A 31 5.16 0.92 18.92
N PRO A 32 5.57 2.04 19.53
CA PRO A 32 4.66 2.94 20.23
C PRO A 32 3.77 3.67 19.24
N TYR A 33 2.64 3.05 18.91
CA TYR A 33 1.65 3.57 17.97
C TYR A 33 0.33 3.82 18.71
N GLN A 34 -0.10 5.07 18.75
CA GLN A 34 -1.37 5.42 19.38
C GLN A 34 -2.47 5.43 18.31
N SER A 35 -3.36 4.45 18.37
CA SER A 35 -4.56 4.40 17.53
C SER A 35 -5.75 4.95 18.29
N ASP A 36 -6.50 5.83 17.66
CA ASP A 36 -7.82 6.26 18.14
C ASP A 36 -8.83 5.14 17.80
N TRP A 37 -8.98 4.20 18.75
CA TRP A 37 -9.78 2.99 18.56
C TRP A 37 -11.27 3.29 18.37
N ASP A 38 -11.79 4.25 19.10
CA ASP A 38 -13.20 4.59 19.05
C ASP A 38 -13.53 5.19 17.67
N TYR A 39 -12.68 6.08 17.19
CA TYR A 39 -12.80 6.62 15.85
C TYR A 39 -12.68 5.56 14.74
N LEU A 40 -11.73 4.62 14.85
CA LEU A 40 -11.56 3.57 13.85
C LEU A 40 -12.76 2.63 13.80
N ARG A 41 -13.34 2.27 14.96
CA ARG A 41 -14.55 1.47 15.06
C ARG A 41 -15.75 2.20 14.48
N GLU A 42 -15.98 3.44 14.91
CA GLU A 42 -17.06 4.28 14.40
C GLU A 42 -16.98 4.42 12.87
N HIS A 43 -15.79 4.69 12.34
CA HIS A 43 -15.58 4.83 10.90
C HIS A 43 -15.89 3.53 10.13
N ALA A 44 -15.46 2.39 10.64
CA ALA A 44 -15.73 1.08 10.03
C ALA A 44 -17.23 0.75 10.08
N GLU A 45 -17.87 0.91 11.24
CA GLU A 45 -19.29 0.65 11.47
C GLU A 45 -20.19 1.53 10.60
N LYS A 46 -19.90 2.84 10.53
CA LYS A 46 -20.60 3.79 9.64
C LYS A 46 -20.61 3.36 8.17
N ASN A 47 -19.60 2.64 7.75
CA ASN A 47 -19.46 2.14 6.38
C ASN A 47 -19.90 0.67 6.23
N GLY A 48 -20.52 0.08 7.27
CA GLY A 48 -20.99 -1.31 7.26
C GLY A 48 -19.85 -2.34 7.14
N VAL A 49 -18.65 -2.02 7.64
CA VAL A 49 -17.46 -2.86 7.53
C VAL A 49 -17.02 -3.32 8.93
N PRO A 50 -17.05 -4.62 9.25
CA PRO A 50 -16.48 -5.13 10.49
C PRO A 50 -15.00 -4.80 10.61
N LEU A 51 -14.56 -4.41 11.83
CA LEU A 51 -13.16 -4.13 12.13
C LEU A 51 -12.56 -5.26 12.98
N VAL A 52 -11.54 -5.91 12.45
CA VAL A 52 -10.71 -6.88 13.19
C VAL A 52 -9.40 -6.22 13.59
N VAL A 53 -9.06 -6.31 14.87
CA VAL A 53 -7.77 -5.86 15.41
C VAL A 53 -6.91 -7.09 15.63
N TYR A 54 -5.71 -7.09 15.04
CA TYR A 54 -4.76 -8.18 15.18
C TYR A 54 -3.44 -7.66 15.76
N GLU A 55 -3.00 -8.23 16.85
CA GLU A 55 -1.76 -7.87 17.52
C GLU A 55 -0.62 -8.80 17.11
N THR A 56 0.51 -8.21 16.78
CA THR A 56 1.75 -8.94 16.49
C THR A 56 2.97 -8.15 16.96
N SER A 57 4.12 -8.77 16.90
CA SER A 57 5.41 -8.12 17.20
C SER A 57 6.49 -8.67 16.29
N PHE A 58 7.63 -8.00 16.24
CA PHE A 58 8.83 -8.53 15.63
C PHE A 58 10.03 -8.32 16.56
N ASP A 59 11.00 -9.18 16.47
CA ASP A 59 12.26 -9.05 17.18
C ASP A 59 13.35 -8.63 16.18
N PRO A 60 13.93 -7.42 16.31
CA PRO A 60 15.00 -6.95 15.44
C PRO A 60 16.27 -7.83 15.48
N SER A 61 16.46 -8.62 16.55
CA SER A 61 17.62 -9.49 16.71
C SER A 61 17.56 -10.78 15.90
N THR A 62 16.36 -11.18 15.41
CA THR A 62 16.15 -12.45 14.69
C THR A 62 16.84 -12.51 13.34
N ASP A 63 17.00 -11.38 12.67
CA ASP A 63 17.77 -11.26 11.43
C ASP A 63 18.43 -9.88 11.33
N THR A 64 19.65 -9.78 11.82
CA THR A 64 20.44 -8.54 11.84
C THR A 64 20.86 -8.06 10.44
N ARG A 65 20.69 -8.90 9.40
CA ARG A 65 20.93 -8.53 8.00
C ARG A 65 19.79 -7.69 7.41
N LYS A 66 18.63 -7.64 8.09
CA LYS A 66 17.44 -6.93 7.66
C LYS A 66 17.18 -5.72 8.54
N SER A 67 16.75 -4.63 7.92
CA SER A 67 16.37 -3.44 8.69
C SER A 67 15.12 -3.70 9.54
N PRO A 68 14.95 -3.01 10.69
CA PRO A 68 13.74 -3.10 11.50
C PRO A 68 12.46 -2.79 10.72
N CYS A 69 12.53 -1.84 9.78
CA CYS A 69 11.42 -1.51 8.88
C CYS A 69 11.01 -2.69 7.99
N PHE A 70 12.00 -3.44 7.48
CA PHE A 70 11.73 -4.64 6.69
C PHE A 70 11.03 -5.70 7.53
N LEU A 71 11.53 -6.00 8.72
CA LEU A 71 10.95 -6.98 9.65
C LEU A 71 9.53 -6.57 10.09
N CYS A 72 9.33 -5.30 10.39
CA CYS A 72 8.02 -4.75 10.71
C CYS A 72 7.03 -4.95 9.55
N SER A 73 7.41 -4.56 8.34
CA SER A 73 6.55 -4.70 7.15
C SER A 73 6.25 -6.16 6.83
N TRP A 74 7.22 -7.04 7.00
CA TRP A 74 7.06 -8.48 6.77
C TRP A 74 6.07 -9.10 7.76
N ASN A 75 6.21 -8.80 9.07
CA ASN A 75 5.30 -9.29 10.10
C ASN A 75 3.88 -8.72 9.94
N ARG A 76 3.74 -7.43 9.60
CA ARG A 76 2.43 -6.84 9.27
C ARG A 76 1.77 -7.56 8.11
N ARG A 77 2.52 -7.85 7.06
CA ARG A 77 2.02 -8.57 5.89
C ARG A 77 1.58 -9.98 6.27
N LYS A 78 2.42 -10.71 7.03
CA LYS A 78 2.07 -12.04 7.55
C LYS A 78 0.76 -12.01 8.34
N ALA A 79 0.60 -11.04 9.25
CA ALA A 79 -0.62 -10.86 10.02
C ALA A 79 -1.86 -10.64 9.12
N LEU A 80 -1.74 -9.79 8.09
CA LEU A 80 -2.84 -9.58 7.14
C LEU A 80 -3.25 -10.85 6.42
N PHE A 81 -2.28 -11.68 5.99
CA PHE A 81 -2.59 -12.98 5.35
C PHE A 81 -3.25 -13.96 6.32
N THR A 82 -2.77 -14.00 7.58
CA THR A 82 -3.35 -14.85 8.62
C THR A 82 -4.82 -14.49 8.85
N VAL A 83 -5.11 -13.23 9.12
CA VAL A 83 -6.48 -12.76 9.38
C VAL A 83 -7.36 -12.93 8.14
N ALA A 84 -6.86 -12.63 6.95
CA ALA A 84 -7.62 -12.81 5.72
C ALA A 84 -8.06 -14.28 5.52
N LYS A 85 -7.17 -15.23 5.82
CA LYS A 85 -7.48 -16.67 5.78
C LYS A 85 -8.52 -17.05 6.84
N GLU A 86 -8.35 -16.60 8.08
CA GLU A 86 -9.28 -16.86 9.19
C GLU A 86 -10.69 -16.30 8.92
N GLN A 87 -10.77 -15.15 8.23
CA GLN A 87 -12.03 -14.51 7.84
C GLN A 87 -12.61 -15.06 6.52
N GLY A 88 -12.03 -16.09 5.93
CA GLY A 88 -12.49 -16.68 4.67
C GLY A 88 -12.37 -15.73 3.47
N CYS A 89 -11.49 -14.73 3.54
CA CYS A 89 -11.27 -13.79 2.44
C CYS A 89 -10.40 -14.41 1.34
N ASN A 90 -10.70 -14.13 0.08
CA ASN A 90 -9.88 -14.51 -1.08
C ASN A 90 -9.08 -13.34 -1.66
N LYS A 91 -9.23 -12.14 -1.10
CA LYS A 91 -8.51 -10.93 -1.53
C LYS A 91 -8.07 -10.10 -0.35
N ILE A 92 -6.90 -9.47 -0.49
CA ILE A 92 -6.41 -8.43 0.42
C ILE A 92 -6.38 -7.12 -0.37
N ALA A 93 -7.19 -6.14 0.02
CA ALA A 93 -7.19 -4.81 -0.55
C ALA A 93 -6.21 -3.90 0.21
N LEU A 94 -5.26 -3.32 -0.50
CA LEU A 94 -4.29 -2.38 0.05
C LEU A 94 -4.54 -0.97 -0.48
N GLY A 95 -4.40 0.02 0.39
CA GLY A 95 -4.65 1.42 0.10
C GLY A 95 -3.51 2.14 -0.61
N HIS A 96 -2.73 1.44 -1.43
CA HIS A 96 -1.70 2.07 -2.26
C HIS A 96 -2.36 2.85 -3.39
N HIS A 97 -1.85 4.05 -3.64
CA HIS A 97 -2.28 4.96 -4.69
C HIS A 97 -1.22 5.08 -5.79
N MET A 98 -1.49 5.87 -6.84
CA MET A 98 -0.60 6.02 -7.99
C MET A 98 0.81 6.43 -7.57
N ASP A 99 0.92 7.40 -6.68
CA ASP A 99 2.23 7.90 -6.21
C ASP A 99 3.06 6.80 -5.54
N ASP A 100 2.46 5.96 -4.67
CA ASP A 100 3.14 4.80 -4.06
C ASP A 100 3.73 3.85 -5.10
N ILE A 101 2.99 3.63 -6.19
CA ILE A 101 3.37 2.72 -7.26
C ILE A 101 4.52 3.30 -8.08
N LEU A 102 4.46 4.60 -8.42
CA LEU A 102 5.50 5.29 -9.16
C LEU A 102 6.77 5.49 -8.30
N GLU A 103 6.63 5.85 -7.02
CA GLU A 103 7.76 5.90 -6.09
C GLU A 103 8.45 4.54 -5.99
N THR A 104 7.68 3.44 -5.94
CA THR A 104 8.24 2.09 -5.89
C THR A 104 8.92 1.71 -7.21
N LEU A 105 8.37 2.13 -8.36
CA LEU A 105 9.02 1.95 -9.67
C LEU A 105 10.38 2.64 -9.67
N LEU A 106 10.45 3.91 -9.30
CA LEU A 106 11.69 4.67 -9.25
C LEU A 106 12.70 4.04 -8.26
N MET A 107 12.25 3.59 -7.09
CA MET A 107 13.10 2.88 -6.13
C MET A 107 13.68 1.60 -6.72
N ASN A 108 12.88 0.79 -7.40
CA ASN A 108 13.35 -0.47 -7.97
C ASN A 108 14.33 -0.24 -9.12
N ILE A 109 14.09 0.75 -9.97
CA ILE A 109 15.02 1.12 -11.03
C ILE A 109 16.37 1.58 -10.44
N THR A 110 16.34 2.49 -9.45
CA THR A 110 17.54 3.14 -8.94
C THR A 110 18.36 2.28 -7.98
N TYR A 111 17.72 1.46 -7.15
CA TYR A 111 18.41 0.67 -6.12
C TYR A 111 18.54 -0.81 -6.43
N GLN A 112 17.70 -1.34 -7.34
CA GLN A 112 17.70 -2.78 -7.64
C GLN A 112 17.99 -3.08 -9.11
N GLY A 113 18.09 -2.06 -9.97
CA GLY A 113 18.24 -2.26 -11.40
C GLY A 113 17.07 -3.02 -12.04
N ALA A 114 15.89 -2.93 -11.43
CA ALA A 114 14.72 -3.71 -11.85
C ALA A 114 13.57 -2.80 -12.30
N PHE A 115 13.08 -2.99 -13.52
CA PHE A 115 11.88 -2.31 -14.01
C PHE A 115 10.65 -3.04 -13.47
N SER A 116 10.27 -2.75 -12.24
CA SER A 116 9.17 -3.42 -11.53
C SER A 116 8.55 -2.51 -10.47
N THR A 117 7.29 -2.77 -10.13
CA THR A 117 6.58 -2.05 -9.08
C THR A 117 5.50 -2.94 -8.44
N MET A 118 4.54 -2.32 -7.77
CA MET A 118 3.38 -2.97 -7.16
C MET A 118 2.22 -3.03 -8.16
N PRO A 119 1.92 -4.18 -8.78
CA PRO A 119 0.82 -4.26 -9.75
C PRO A 119 -0.54 -4.03 -9.08
N PRO A 120 -1.55 -3.49 -9.81
CA PRO A 120 -2.91 -3.30 -9.30
C PRO A 120 -3.55 -4.60 -8.78
N ARG A 121 -3.22 -5.73 -9.40
CA ARG A 121 -3.64 -7.08 -9.02
C ARG A 121 -2.45 -8.03 -9.03
N LEU A 122 -2.25 -8.74 -7.93
CA LEU A 122 -1.19 -9.74 -7.78
C LEU A 122 -1.78 -11.03 -7.22
N VAL A 123 -1.77 -12.09 -8.01
CA VAL A 123 -2.16 -13.44 -7.57
C VAL A 123 -0.98 -14.08 -6.84
N MET A 124 -1.23 -14.54 -5.61
CA MET A 124 -0.23 -15.13 -4.73
C MET A 124 -0.41 -16.66 -4.74
N ASN A 125 0.26 -17.34 -5.65
CA ASN A 125 0.10 -18.80 -5.85
C ASN A 125 0.37 -19.64 -4.58
N LYS A 126 1.26 -19.15 -3.69
CA LYS A 126 1.61 -19.86 -2.44
C LYS A 126 0.56 -19.74 -1.34
N PHE A 127 -0.36 -18.79 -1.41
CA PHE A 127 -1.27 -18.45 -0.32
C PHE A 127 -2.75 -18.52 -0.70
N ASP A 128 -3.07 -18.94 -1.93
CA ASP A 128 -4.43 -18.91 -2.48
C ASP A 128 -5.14 -17.56 -2.21
N MET A 129 -4.42 -16.48 -2.44
CA MET A 129 -4.83 -15.12 -2.10
C MET A 129 -4.48 -14.17 -3.23
N THR A 130 -5.35 -13.19 -3.49
CA THR A 130 -5.05 -12.12 -4.44
C THR A 130 -4.90 -10.79 -3.71
N ILE A 131 -3.79 -10.10 -3.90
CA ILE A 131 -3.63 -8.71 -3.47
C ILE A 131 -4.22 -7.81 -4.55
N ILE A 132 -5.05 -6.83 -4.13
CA ILE A 132 -5.61 -5.81 -5.02
C ILE A 132 -5.30 -4.41 -4.48
N ARG A 133 -5.19 -3.43 -5.41
CA ARG A 133 -4.96 -2.01 -5.10
C ARG A 133 -5.99 -1.14 -5.79
N PRO A 134 -7.20 -1.04 -5.22
CA PRO A 134 -8.32 -0.37 -5.90
C PRO A 134 -8.09 1.13 -6.19
N MET A 135 -7.16 1.77 -5.47
CA MET A 135 -6.85 3.19 -5.62
C MET A 135 -5.58 3.46 -6.44
N CYS A 136 -5.11 2.47 -7.22
CA CYS A 136 -3.85 2.55 -7.97
C CYS A 136 -3.79 3.68 -9.01
N LEU A 137 -4.92 4.21 -9.45
CA LEU A 137 -5.03 5.31 -10.41
C LEU A 137 -5.40 6.66 -9.73
N VAL A 138 -5.53 6.69 -8.42
CA VAL A 138 -5.85 7.91 -7.66
C VAL A 138 -4.55 8.57 -7.20
N HIS A 139 -4.46 9.89 -7.32
CA HIS A 139 -3.30 10.63 -6.82
C HIS A 139 -3.35 10.81 -5.29
N GLU A 140 -2.18 10.95 -4.67
CA GLU A 140 -2.10 11.25 -3.23
C GLU A 140 -2.82 12.57 -2.90
N ALA A 141 -2.73 13.57 -3.78
CA ALA A 141 -3.38 14.87 -3.61
C ALA A 141 -4.90 14.74 -3.49
N ASP A 142 -5.52 13.94 -4.36
CA ASP A 142 -6.97 13.70 -4.34
C ASP A 142 -7.41 12.99 -3.05
N LEU A 143 -6.58 12.07 -2.55
CA LEU A 143 -6.85 11.38 -1.27
C LEU A 143 -6.69 12.30 -0.07
N LEU A 144 -5.77 13.26 -0.12
CA LEU A 144 -5.62 14.28 0.91
C LEU A 144 -6.80 15.24 0.91
N GLU A 145 -7.25 15.69 -0.25
CA GLU A 145 -8.45 16.51 -0.40
C GLU A 145 -9.69 15.78 0.11
N LEU A 146 -9.89 14.53 -0.30
CA LEU A 146 -10.96 13.68 0.22
C LEU A 146 -10.90 13.55 1.74
N ALA A 147 -9.71 13.38 2.31
CA ALA A 147 -9.53 13.27 3.75
C ALA A 147 -9.95 14.55 4.48
N GLN A 148 -9.68 15.72 3.89
CA GLN A 148 -10.13 17.01 4.43
C GLN A 148 -11.66 17.16 4.35
N ILE A 149 -12.25 16.92 3.18
CA ILE A 149 -13.70 17.00 2.95
C ILE A 149 -14.46 16.05 3.89
N ARG A 150 -13.95 14.84 4.13
CA ARG A 150 -14.55 13.83 5.01
C ARG A 150 -14.21 13.99 6.48
N GLY A 151 -13.31 14.89 6.83
CA GLY A 151 -12.85 15.10 8.19
C GLY A 151 -12.13 13.87 8.76
N TYR A 152 -11.36 13.14 7.95
CA TYR A 152 -10.62 11.97 8.46
C TYR A 152 -9.57 12.39 9.47
N ARG A 153 -9.59 11.75 10.64
CA ARG A 153 -8.60 12.00 11.68
C ARG A 153 -7.29 11.28 11.37
N LYS A 154 -6.21 12.03 11.36
CA LYS A 154 -4.87 11.47 11.17
C LYS A 154 -4.47 10.67 12.42
N GLN A 155 -4.08 9.43 12.22
CA GLN A 155 -3.51 8.62 13.30
C GLN A 155 -2.07 9.04 13.58
N VAL A 156 -1.71 9.12 14.86
CA VAL A 156 -0.35 9.52 15.28
C VAL A 156 0.58 8.32 15.15
N LYS A 157 1.59 8.45 14.30
CA LYS A 157 2.64 7.45 14.14
C LYS A 157 3.88 7.91 14.90
N ASN A 158 4.23 7.19 15.95
CA ASN A 158 5.48 7.39 16.67
C ASN A 158 6.45 6.25 16.34
N CYS A 159 6.80 6.10 15.06
CA CYS A 159 7.72 5.05 14.66
C CYS A 159 9.17 5.55 14.79
N PRO A 160 10.02 4.96 15.65
CA PRO A 160 11.40 5.40 15.83
C PRO A 160 12.28 5.14 14.60
N TYR A 161 11.80 4.35 13.64
CA TYR A 161 12.53 3.95 12.42
C TYR A 161 12.09 4.72 11.16
N GLU A 162 11.20 5.72 11.28
CA GLU A 162 10.59 6.40 10.11
C GLU A 162 11.50 7.46 9.47
N SER A 163 12.59 7.88 10.13
CA SER A 163 13.37 9.07 9.76
C SER A 163 14.30 8.92 8.54
N GLN A 164 14.42 7.74 7.93
CA GLN A 164 15.34 7.49 6.80
C GLN A 164 14.69 6.57 5.76
N SER A 165 13.69 7.05 5.05
CA SER A 165 13.14 6.23 3.97
C SER A 165 13.50 6.84 2.61
N SER A 166 14.20 6.05 1.76
CA SER A 166 14.45 6.37 0.34
C SER A 166 13.18 6.74 -0.44
N ARG A 167 12.01 6.49 0.13
CA ARG A 167 10.72 6.86 -0.45
C ARG A 167 10.50 8.37 -0.46
N SER A 168 10.98 9.11 0.57
CA SER A 168 10.90 10.58 0.59
C SER A 168 11.69 11.20 -0.55
N ASP A 169 12.84 10.61 -0.90
CA ASP A 169 13.70 11.06 -1.98
C ASP A 169 13.01 10.84 -3.33
N MET A 170 12.39 9.65 -3.53
CA MET A 170 11.64 9.35 -4.75
C MET A 170 10.45 10.27 -4.93
N LYS A 171 9.77 10.65 -3.85
CA LYS A 171 8.71 11.66 -3.88
C LYS A 171 9.22 13.03 -4.35
N GLY A 172 10.44 13.41 -3.93
CA GLY A 172 11.12 14.61 -4.41
C GLY A 172 11.41 14.56 -5.90
N ILE A 173 11.95 13.44 -6.38
CA ILE A 173 12.25 13.21 -7.81
C ILE A 173 10.97 13.26 -8.64
N LEU A 174 9.91 12.61 -8.21
CA LEU A 174 8.63 12.60 -8.92
C LEU A 174 8.06 14.02 -9.10
N ARG A 175 8.18 14.87 -8.07
CA ARG A 175 7.80 16.28 -8.15
C ARG A 175 8.68 17.08 -9.12
N GLN A 176 9.97 16.76 -9.22
CA GLN A 176 10.86 17.40 -10.19
C GLN A 176 10.49 17.02 -11.62
N LEU A 177 10.19 15.74 -11.87
CA LEU A 177 9.71 15.26 -13.16
C LEU A 177 8.39 15.95 -13.59
N GLU A 178 7.47 16.16 -12.64
CA GLU A 178 6.22 16.90 -12.92
C GLU A 178 6.47 18.37 -13.28
N LYS A 179 7.47 19.02 -12.68
CA LYS A 179 7.83 20.39 -13.06
C LYS A 179 8.38 20.46 -14.49
N MET A 180 9.05 19.42 -14.95
CA MET A 180 9.57 19.32 -16.33
C MET A 180 8.46 18.98 -17.33
N ASN A 181 7.58 18.07 -16.94
CA ASN A 181 6.44 17.64 -17.74
C ASN A 181 5.23 17.37 -16.82
N PRO A 182 4.16 18.18 -16.90
CA PRO A 182 2.96 17.99 -16.07
C PRO A 182 2.33 16.60 -16.21
N GLU A 183 2.52 15.92 -17.35
CA GLU A 183 2.02 14.58 -17.62
C GLU A 183 3.00 13.45 -17.18
N ALA A 184 4.09 13.79 -16.49
CA ALA A 184 5.14 12.82 -16.14
C ALA A 184 4.61 11.60 -15.38
N ARG A 185 3.63 11.76 -14.49
CA ARG A 185 3.02 10.62 -13.76
C ARG A 185 2.33 9.65 -14.69
N TYR A 186 1.54 10.17 -15.63
CA TYR A 186 0.84 9.34 -16.62
C TYR A 186 1.80 8.70 -17.61
N SER A 187 2.85 9.43 -18.00
CA SER A 187 3.91 8.90 -18.86
C SER A 187 4.67 7.75 -18.20
N LEU A 188 5.05 7.92 -16.91
CA LEU A 188 5.67 6.85 -16.13
C LEU A 188 4.74 5.65 -15.93
N TRP A 189 3.45 5.90 -15.67
CA TRP A 189 2.46 4.83 -15.57
C TRP A 189 2.33 4.07 -16.90
N GLY A 190 2.17 4.79 -18.00
CA GLY A 190 2.04 4.21 -19.34
C GLY A 190 3.26 3.40 -19.77
N SER A 191 4.47 3.85 -19.40
CA SER A 191 5.71 3.14 -19.74
C SER A 191 5.78 1.71 -19.20
N MET A 192 5.09 1.43 -18.09
CA MET A 192 5.07 0.08 -17.50
C MET A 192 4.32 -0.96 -18.35
N THR A 193 3.45 -0.51 -19.25
CA THR A 193 2.68 -1.37 -20.17
C THR A 193 3.05 -1.15 -21.63
N ASN A 194 4.01 -0.25 -21.91
CA ASN A 194 4.48 0.09 -23.25
C ASN A 194 6.01 -0.06 -23.33
N VAL A 195 6.49 -1.24 -22.97
CA VAL A 195 7.92 -1.59 -23.06
C VAL A 195 8.23 -1.98 -24.50
N GLN A 196 9.16 -1.26 -25.14
CA GLN A 196 9.62 -1.52 -26.50
C GLN A 196 10.87 -2.41 -26.41
N GLU A 197 10.66 -3.71 -26.32
CA GLU A 197 11.73 -4.70 -26.05
C GLU A 197 12.83 -4.68 -27.10
N GLU A 198 12.49 -4.35 -28.35
CA GLU A 198 13.44 -4.25 -29.46
C GLU A 198 14.43 -3.08 -29.32
N LEU A 199 14.08 -2.06 -28.53
CA LEU A 199 14.90 -0.89 -28.27
C LEU A 199 15.69 -0.97 -26.94
N LEU A 200 15.49 -2.04 -26.16
CA LEU A 200 16.25 -2.25 -24.94
C LEU A 200 17.65 -2.82 -25.24
N PRO A 201 18.67 -2.45 -24.46
CA PRO A 201 19.99 -3.08 -24.55
C PRO A 201 19.86 -4.59 -24.34
N LYS A 202 20.35 -5.38 -25.27
CA LYS A 202 20.47 -6.83 -25.13
C LYS A 202 21.78 -7.15 -24.42
N GLU A 203 21.79 -8.23 -23.62
CA GLU A 203 23.05 -8.76 -23.10
C GLU A 203 23.95 -9.10 -24.31
N VAL A 204 25.14 -8.51 -24.31
CA VAL A 204 26.17 -8.85 -25.30
C VAL A 204 26.94 -10.02 -24.70
N GLU A 205 26.83 -11.20 -25.31
CA GLU A 205 27.73 -12.32 -25.00
C GLU A 205 29.14 -11.92 -25.50
N PHE A 206 30.07 -11.77 -24.55
CA PHE A 206 31.47 -11.52 -24.83
C PHE A 206 32.26 -12.82 -24.93
#